data_6e18f2c9475aa753fd859783ca89cd08
#
_entry.id   6e18f2c9475aa753fd859783ca89cd08
#
_cell.length_a   1.000
_cell.length_b   1.000
_cell.length_c   1.000
_cell.angle_alpha   90.00
_cell.angle_beta   90.00
_cell.angle_gamma   90.00
#
_symmetry.space_group_name_H-M   'P 1'
#
loop_
_entity.id
_entity.type
_entity.pdbx_description
1 polymer ?
#
loop_
_entity_poly.entity_id
_entity_poly.type
_entity_poly.pdbx_seq_one_letter_code
_entity_poly.pdbx_strand_id
1 'polypeptide(L)'
;MSTAGDAPQAAARPRRGPRKKKSIRIPRLLREQGHEGSLNKHWRAYFLAALVETSNITKAAAAAGIAPSRAYRVRQDDPEFRALWMGALAEGYHNLEMEVLGYLRDPQPTHKMDVANALRLLDRHRHLVAQQRALEDDRDEAEVLASIDAMIDQMRQRSAANSLLLAAPESDNVQGE
;
A
#
# COMPACT_ATOMS: atom_id res chain seq x y z
N MET A 1 25.20 -50.12 60.52
CA MET A 1 25.37 -50.25 59.06
C MET A 1 24.35 -49.27 58.39
N SER A 2 24.89 -48.10 58.07
CA SER A 2 24.12 -47.00 57.46
C SER A 2 24.21 -47.10 55.93
N THR A 3 23.11 -47.15 55.23
CA THR A 3 23.04 -46.99 53.78
C THR A 3 22.44 -45.63 53.49
N ALA A 4 23.29 -44.68 53.07
CA ALA A 4 22.87 -43.38 52.57
C ALA A 4 22.26 -43.54 51.17
N GLY A 5 20.98 -43.11 51.05
CA GLY A 5 20.27 -43.03 49.76
C GLY A 5 20.78 -41.88 48.92
N ASP A 6 21.30 -42.19 47.78
CA ASP A 6 21.71 -41.24 46.72
C ASP A 6 20.44 -40.70 46.04
N ALA A 7 20.22 -39.36 46.16
CA ALA A 7 19.12 -38.68 45.44
C ALA A 7 19.60 -38.24 44.05
N PRO A 8 18.86 -38.51 42.97
CA PRO A 8 19.27 -38.11 41.62
C PRO A 8 19.21 -36.59 41.42
N GLN A 9 20.36 -36.02 41.10
CA GLN A 9 20.50 -34.60 40.68
C GLN A 9 19.65 -34.34 39.45
N ALA A 10 18.68 -33.44 39.60
CA ALA A 10 17.86 -32.93 38.51
C ALA A 10 18.75 -32.16 37.50
N ALA A 11 18.87 -32.70 36.29
CA ALA A 11 19.60 -32.08 35.19
C ALA A 11 18.99 -30.70 34.85
N ALA A 12 19.79 -29.65 35.04
CA ALA A 12 19.41 -28.28 34.70
C ALA A 12 19.13 -28.16 33.21
N ARG A 13 17.90 -27.77 32.87
CA ARG A 13 17.48 -27.51 31.47
C ARG A 13 18.32 -26.37 30.89
N PRO A 14 18.87 -26.53 29.66
CA PRO A 14 19.68 -25.48 29.02
C PRO A 14 18.85 -24.20 28.86
N ARG A 15 19.34 -23.07 29.37
CA ARG A 15 18.77 -21.74 29.19
C ARG A 15 18.77 -21.42 27.70
N ARG A 16 17.57 -21.31 27.07
CA ARG A 16 17.44 -20.83 25.70
C ARG A 16 18.02 -19.41 25.62
N GLY A 17 19.11 -19.27 24.90
CA GLY A 17 19.72 -17.98 24.61
C GLY A 17 18.72 -17.03 23.91
N PRO A 18 18.94 -15.71 23.95
CA PRO A 18 18.04 -14.74 23.38
C PRO A 18 17.83 -15.02 21.87
N ARG A 19 16.58 -15.22 21.47
CA ARG A 19 16.22 -15.39 20.06
C ARG A 19 16.69 -14.15 19.29
N LYS A 20 17.63 -14.31 18.37
CA LYS A 20 18.05 -13.26 17.44
C LYS A 20 16.80 -12.79 16.69
N LYS A 21 16.40 -11.52 16.90
CA LYS A 21 15.31 -10.89 16.14
C LYS A 21 15.71 -10.95 14.67
N LYS A 22 14.89 -11.56 13.83
CA LYS A 22 15.08 -11.56 12.37
C LYS A 22 15.06 -10.10 11.94
N SER A 23 16.18 -9.58 11.45
CA SER A 23 16.22 -8.23 10.88
C SER A 23 15.51 -8.24 9.54
N ILE A 24 14.45 -7.46 9.43
CA ILE A 24 13.73 -7.25 8.17
C ILE A 24 14.69 -6.54 7.21
N ARG A 25 14.96 -7.13 6.05
CA ARG A 25 15.78 -6.50 5.00
C ARG A 25 14.92 -5.47 4.27
N ILE A 26 15.18 -4.20 4.52
CA ILE A 26 14.48 -3.09 3.87
C ILE A 26 15.09 -2.85 2.49
N PRO A 27 14.29 -2.74 1.41
CA PRO A 27 14.75 -2.32 0.10
C PRO A 27 15.45 -0.95 0.16
N ARG A 28 16.52 -0.79 -0.62
CA ARG A 28 17.37 0.42 -0.62
C ARG A 28 16.60 1.72 -0.89
N LEU A 29 15.58 1.66 -1.75
CA LEU A 29 14.70 2.79 -2.07
C LEU A 29 13.92 3.35 -0.87
N LEU A 30 13.50 2.48 0.06
CA LEU A 30 12.79 2.90 1.28
C LEU A 30 13.74 3.46 2.36
N ARG A 31 15.05 3.21 2.25
CA ARG A 31 16.06 3.78 3.16
C ARG A 31 16.31 5.26 2.93
N GLU A 32 16.13 5.74 1.70
CA GLU A 32 16.50 7.10 1.28
C GLU A 32 15.40 8.13 1.60
N GLN A 33 14.15 7.69 1.84
CA GLN A 33 12.99 8.59 2.04
C GLN A 33 12.72 9.00 3.50
N GLY A 34 13.50 8.58 4.46
CA GLY A 34 13.21 8.81 5.88
C GLY A 34 13.88 10.06 6.47
N HIS A 35 13.25 11.23 6.38
CA HIS A 35 13.66 12.45 7.08
C HIS A 35 12.81 12.69 8.33
N GLU A 36 13.09 12.01 9.45
CA GLU A 36 12.48 12.34 10.73
C GLU A 36 13.51 12.16 11.86
N GLY A 37 13.89 13.28 12.47
CA GLY A 37 14.90 13.31 13.53
C GLY A 37 14.56 12.43 14.73
N SER A 38 15.59 11.99 15.46
CA SER A 38 15.58 11.24 16.73
C SER A 38 14.93 9.85 16.76
N LEU A 39 14.07 9.49 15.81
CA LEU A 39 13.51 8.14 15.64
C LEU A 39 14.32 7.34 14.64
N ASN A 40 14.19 6.01 14.68
CA ASN A 40 14.78 5.17 13.66
C ASN A 40 14.44 5.73 12.27
N LYS A 41 15.46 6.20 11.55
CA LYS A 41 15.37 6.87 10.23
C LYS A 41 14.52 6.09 9.20
N HIS A 42 14.26 4.82 9.46
CA HIS A 42 13.57 3.88 8.57
C HIS A 42 12.28 3.31 9.18
N TRP A 43 11.69 3.96 10.19
CA TRP A 43 10.51 3.44 10.86
C TRP A 43 9.34 3.18 9.91
N ARG A 44 9.17 4.02 8.87
CA ARG A 44 8.09 3.84 7.86
C ARG A 44 8.22 2.51 7.15
N ALA A 45 9.42 2.16 6.70
CA ALA A 45 9.69 0.90 6.02
C ALA A 45 9.50 -0.31 6.95
N TYR A 46 9.96 -0.23 8.20
CA TYR A 46 9.73 -1.29 9.19
C TYR A 46 8.24 -1.44 9.51
N PHE A 47 7.53 -0.33 9.64
CA PHE A 47 6.10 -0.32 9.87
C PHE A 47 5.34 -0.99 8.72
N LEU A 48 5.60 -0.59 7.48
CA LEU A 48 4.92 -1.15 6.30
C LEU A 48 5.24 -2.64 6.10
N ALA A 49 6.50 -3.05 6.26
CA ALA A 49 6.87 -4.45 6.17
C ALA A 49 6.16 -5.31 7.24
N ALA A 50 6.11 -4.82 8.49
CA ALA A 50 5.38 -5.53 9.55
C ALA A 50 3.86 -5.47 9.37
N LEU A 51 3.32 -4.44 8.71
CA LEU A 51 1.90 -4.34 8.38
C LEU A 51 1.49 -5.37 7.33
N VAL A 52 2.32 -5.60 6.30
CA VAL A 52 2.13 -6.67 5.31
C VAL A 52 2.07 -8.05 5.99
N GLU A 53 3.03 -8.32 6.90
CA GLU A 53 3.12 -9.63 7.56
C GLU A 53 1.99 -9.88 8.58
N THR A 54 1.55 -8.85 9.29
CA THR A 54 0.67 -9.03 10.45
C THR A 54 -0.74 -8.49 10.24
N SER A 55 -0.94 -7.62 9.25
CA SER A 55 -2.17 -6.84 9.05
C SER A 55 -2.66 -6.17 10.35
N ASN A 56 -1.74 -5.90 11.29
CA ASN A 56 -2.02 -5.38 12.62
C ASN A 56 -1.20 -4.14 12.92
N ILE A 57 -1.88 -2.99 12.99
CA ILE A 57 -1.26 -1.68 13.18
C ILE A 57 -0.48 -1.59 14.49
N THR A 58 -0.99 -2.16 15.57
CA THR A 58 -0.32 -2.13 16.87
C THR A 58 0.98 -2.94 16.85
N LYS A 59 0.96 -4.13 16.23
CA LYS A 59 2.15 -4.96 16.05
C LYS A 59 3.15 -4.30 15.11
N ALA A 60 2.69 -3.71 14.01
CA ALA A 60 3.52 -2.99 13.05
C ALA A 60 4.18 -1.76 13.70
N ALA A 61 3.44 -0.97 14.48
CA ALA A 61 3.97 0.17 15.20
C ALA A 61 5.02 -0.25 16.26
N ALA A 62 4.76 -1.32 16.99
CA ALA A 62 5.73 -1.89 17.94
C ALA A 62 7.01 -2.39 17.25
N ALA A 63 6.90 -3.02 16.07
CA ALA A 63 8.05 -3.47 15.28
C ALA A 63 8.87 -2.28 14.76
N ALA A 64 8.22 -1.17 14.42
CA ALA A 64 8.87 0.06 13.98
C ALA A 64 9.38 0.94 15.12
N GLY A 65 9.06 0.63 16.39
CA GLY A 65 9.44 1.42 17.57
C GLY A 65 8.71 2.76 17.69
N ILE A 66 7.48 2.84 17.18
CA ILE A 66 6.66 4.05 17.21
C ILE A 66 5.31 3.82 17.90
N ALA A 67 4.64 4.90 18.30
CA ALA A 67 3.26 4.84 18.75
C ALA A 67 2.30 4.70 17.54
N PRO A 68 1.21 3.90 17.63
CA PRO A 68 0.22 3.77 16.56
C PRO A 68 -0.39 5.11 16.11
N SER A 69 -0.61 6.03 17.06
CA SER A 69 -1.13 7.38 16.80
C SER A 69 -0.26 8.18 15.83
N ARG A 70 1.08 7.98 15.88
CA ARG A 70 2.02 8.60 14.95
C ARG A 70 1.82 8.08 13.54
N ALA A 71 1.69 6.77 13.38
CA ALA A 71 1.45 6.17 12.07
C ALA A 71 0.16 6.71 11.43
N TYR A 72 -0.91 6.83 12.19
CA TYR A 72 -2.17 7.42 11.71
C TYR A 72 -2.02 8.90 11.31
N ARG A 73 -1.30 9.70 12.09
CA ARG A 73 -1.05 11.12 11.77
C ARG A 73 -0.29 11.24 10.45
N VAL A 74 0.83 10.52 10.31
CA VAL A 74 1.62 10.56 9.07
C VAL A 74 0.80 10.08 7.87
N ARG A 75 -0.07 9.08 8.03
CA ARG A 75 -0.98 8.66 6.96
C ARG A 75 -1.96 9.76 6.53
N GLN A 76 -2.37 10.66 7.45
CA GLN A 76 -3.23 11.79 7.11
C GLN A 76 -2.46 12.89 6.39
N ASP A 77 -1.24 13.16 6.84
CA ASP A 77 -0.43 14.29 6.39
C ASP A 77 0.35 13.98 5.09
N ASP A 78 0.69 12.71 4.86
CA ASP A 78 1.56 12.27 3.76
C ASP A 78 0.80 11.35 2.78
N PRO A 79 0.47 11.85 1.57
CA PRO A 79 -0.24 11.06 0.56
C PRO A 79 0.57 9.88 0.04
N GLU A 80 1.92 9.98 -0.06
CA GLU A 80 2.76 8.87 -0.49
C GLU A 80 2.74 7.74 0.53
N PHE A 81 2.88 8.09 1.82
CA PHE A 81 2.79 7.09 2.88
C PHE A 81 1.40 6.45 2.95
N ARG A 82 0.34 7.22 2.65
CA ARG A 82 -1.02 6.70 2.53
C ARG A 82 -1.14 5.67 1.42
N ALA A 83 -0.60 5.94 0.24
CA ALA A 83 -0.60 5.02 -0.88
C ALA A 83 0.17 3.72 -0.56
N LEU A 84 1.38 3.84 0.03
CA LEU A 84 2.16 2.70 0.48
C LEU A 84 1.44 1.87 1.57
N TRP A 85 0.73 2.53 2.47
CA TRP A 85 -0.10 1.86 3.48
C TRP A 85 -1.24 1.06 2.85
N MET A 86 -1.94 1.62 1.88
CA MET A 86 -2.99 0.91 1.15
C MET A 86 -2.43 -0.30 0.40
N GLY A 87 -1.26 -0.15 -0.25
CA GLY A 87 -0.55 -1.27 -0.87
C GLY A 87 -0.18 -2.36 0.12
N ALA A 88 0.33 -2.00 1.31
CA ALA A 88 0.65 -2.96 2.37
C ALA A 88 -0.58 -3.73 2.87
N LEU A 89 -1.74 -3.08 2.96
CA LEU A 89 -3.00 -3.75 3.32
C LEU A 89 -3.48 -4.69 2.21
N ALA A 90 -3.37 -4.27 0.94
CA ALA A 90 -3.73 -5.12 -0.20
C ALA A 90 -2.87 -6.40 -0.24
N GLU A 91 -1.58 -6.29 0.03
CA GLU A 91 -0.66 -7.43 0.18
C GLU A 91 -1.06 -8.32 1.37
N GLY A 92 -1.48 -7.72 2.49
CA GLY A 92 -2.01 -8.45 3.63
C GLY A 92 -3.27 -9.26 3.32
N TYR A 93 -4.17 -8.76 2.47
CA TYR A 93 -5.33 -9.52 1.98
C TYR A 93 -4.91 -10.67 1.06
N HIS A 94 -3.92 -10.45 0.21
CA HIS A 94 -3.37 -11.53 -0.63
C HIS A 94 -2.73 -12.63 0.22
N ASN A 95 -1.97 -12.27 1.24
CA ASN A 95 -1.39 -13.23 2.18
C ASN A 95 -2.47 -14.04 2.91
N LEU A 96 -3.56 -13.40 3.35
CA LEU A 96 -4.70 -14.09 3.94
C LEU A 96 -5.36 -15.07 2.95
N GLU A 97 -5.51 -14.69 1.68
CA GLU A 97 -6.03 -15.57 0.63
C GLU A 97 -5.15 -16.82 0.46
N MET A 98 -3.84 -16.64 0.41
CA MET A 98 -2.88 -17.76 0.32
C MET A 98 -2.91 -18.64 1.56
N GLU A 99 -3.06 -18.06 2.75
CA GLU A 99 -3.18 -18.80 4.02
C GLU A 99 -4.46 -19.64 4.05
N VAL A 100 -5.60 -19.07 3.64
CA VAL A 100 -6.88 -19.81 3.51
C VAL A 100 -6.77 -20.94 2.51
N LEU A 101 -6.17 -20.70 1.35
CA LEU A 101 -5.96 -21.73 0.34
C LEU A 101 -5.06 -22.85 0.86
N GLY A 102 -3.96 -22.49 1.54
CA GLY A 102 -3.06 -23.45 2.17
C GLY A 102 -3.78 -24.32 3.20
N TYR A 103 -4.57 -23.69 4.07
CA TYR A 103 -5.36 -24.36 5.10
C TYR A 103 -6.37 -25.36 4.51
N LEU A 104 -7.09 -24.96 3.45
CA LEU A 104 -8.09 -25.83 2.80
C LEU A 104 -7.48 -27.01 2.05
N ARG A 105 -6.22 -26.90 1.64
CA ARG A 105 -5.48 -27.98 0.93
C ARG A 105 -4.72 -28.91 1.87
N ASP A 106 -4.54 -28.51 3.13
CA ASP A 106 -3.86 -29.34 4.12
C ASP A 106 -4.86 -30.36 4.74
N PRO A 107 -4.65 -31.68 4.57
CA PRO A 107 -5.52 -32.70 5.14
C PRO A 107 -5.45 -32.77 6.67
N GLN A 108 -4.40 -32.20 7.29
CA GLN A 108 -4.18 -32.20 8.73
C GLN A 108 -3.69 -30.83 9.22
N PRO A 109 -4.51 -29.80 9.19
CA PRO A 109 -4.10 -28.46 9.58
C PRO A 109 -3.67 -28.41 11.06
N THR A 110 -2.50 -27.82 11.32
CA THR A 110 -1.89 -27.73 12.64
C THR A 110 -2.59 -26.71 13.57
N HIS A 111 -3.41 -25.82 13.01
CA HIS A 111 -4.15 -24.79 13.74
C HIS A 111 -5.60 -24.73 13.25
N LYS A 112 -6.48 -24.20 14.08
CA LYS A 112 -7.88 -23.93 13.68
C LYS A 112 -7.97 -22.53 13.07
N MET A 113 -8.49 -22.45 11.86
CA MET A 113 -8.77 -21.20 11.16
C MET A 113 -10.28 -21.00 11.00
N ASP A 114 -10.77 -19.79 11.25
CA ASP A 114 -12.16 -19.44 10.94
C ASP A 114 -12.30 -19.10 9.45
N VAL A 115 -12.34 -20.16 8.64
CA VAL A 115 -12.41 -20.05 7.17
C VAL A 115 -13.66 -19.29 6.73
N ALA A 116 -14.80 -19.45 7.41
CA ALA A 116 -16.04 -18.78 7.02
C ALA A 116 -15.93 -17.26 7.14
N ASN A 117 -15.38 -16.77 8.24
CA ASN A 117 -15.15 -15.32 8.42
C ASN A 117 -14.03 -14.79 7.52
N ALA A 118 -12.96 -15.57 7.28
CA ALA A 118 -11.91 -15.20 6.36
C ALA A 118 -12.44 -15.03 4.93
N LEU A 119 -13.25 -15.97 4.43
CA LEU A 119 -13.88 -15.88 3.11
C LEU A 119 -14.83 -14.68 2.99
N ARG A 120 -15.66 -14.41 4.02
CA ARG A 120 -16.55 -13.22 4.04
C ARG A 120 -15.74 -11.92 3.99
N LEU A 121 -14.61 -11.85 4.68
CA LEU A 121 -13.73 -10.69 4.66
C LEU A 121 -13.11 -10.48 3.28
N LEU A 122 -12.60 -11.54 2.65
CA LEU A 122 -12.02 -11.50 1.31
C LEU A 122 -13.05 -11.12 0.25
N ASP A 123 -14.26 -11.67 0.32
CA ASP A 123 -15.36 -11.31 -0.58
C ASP A 123 -15.71 -9.82 -0.47
N ARG A 124 -15.89 -9.32 0.75
CA ARG A 124 -16.13 -7.89 1.00
C ARG A 124 -15.00 -7.01 0.46
N HIS A 125 -13.76 -7.42 0.65
CA HIS A 125 -12.61 -6.69 0.12
C HIS A 125 -12.62 -6.62 -1.41
N ARG A 126 -12.88 -7.75 -2.08
CA ARG A 126 -13.01 -7.81 -3.56
C ARG A 126 -14.09 -6.86 -4.07
N HIS A 127 -15.24 -6.83 -3.43
CA HIS A 127 -16.32 -5.90 -3.79
C HIS A 127 -15.91 -4.44 -3.63
N LEU A 128 -15.24 -4.07 -2.53
CA LEU A 128 -14.74 -2.70 -2.32
C LEU A 128 -13.71 -2.29 -3.37
N VAL A 129 -12.77 -3.18 -3.69
CA VAL A 129 -11.76 -2.93 -4.73
C VAL A 129 -12.41 -2.78 -6.11
N ALA A 130 -13.40 -3.62 -6.44
CA ALA A 130 -14.13 -3.52 -7.71
C ALA A 130 -14.92 -2.20 -7.81
N GLN A 131 -15.59 -1.78 -6.73
CA GLN A 131 -16.29 -0.49 -6.70
C GLN A 131 -15.31 0.69 -6.84
N GLN A 132 -14.16 0.64 -6.17
CA GLN A 132 -13.16 1.70 -6.28
C GLN A 132 -12.60 1.81 -7.71
N ARG A 133 -12.29 0.68 -8.34
CA ARG A 133 -11.84 0.65 -9.75
C ARG A 133 -12.88 1.22 -10.70
N ALA A 134 -14.16 0.84 -10.55
CA ALA A 134 -15.23 1.38 -11.38
C ALA A 134 -15.34 2.90 -11.27
N LEU A 135 -15.18 3.45 -10.05
CA LEU A 135 -15.19 4.91 -9.83
C LEU A 135 -13.95 5.61 -10.41
N GLU A 136 -12.80 4.94 -10.42
CA GLU A 136 -11.58 5.44 -11.05
C GLU A 136 -11.71 5.45 -12.56
N ASP A 137 -12.21 4.35 -13.16
CA ASP A 137 -12.46 4.21 -14.59
C ASP A 137 -13.47 5.28 -15.10
N ASP A 138 -14.58 5.50 -14.39
CA ASP A 138 -15.56 6.55 -14.71
C ASP A 138 -14.94 7.96 -14.68
N ARG A 139 -14.02 8.22 -13.73
CA ARG A 139 -13.32 9.51 -13.62
C ARG A 139 -12.37 9.73 -14.79
N ASP A 140 -11.59 8.70 -15.14
CA ASP A 140 -10.64 8.75 -16.24
C ASP A 140 -11.37 8.96 -17.57
N GLU A 141 -12.53 8.30 -17.78
CA GLU A 141 -13.39 8.49 -18.95
C GLU A 141 -13.90 9.94 -19.04
N ALA A 142 -14.39 10.50 -17.94
CA ALA A 142 -14.86 11.88 -17.88
C ALA A 142 -13.74 12.89 -18.20
N GLU A 143 -12.52 12.65 -17.71
CA GLU A 143 -11.35 13.48 -17.99
C GLU A 143 -10.96 13.44 -19.48
N VAL A 144 -10.98 12.25 -20.08
CA VAL A 144 -10.71 12.06 -21.52
C VAL A 144 -11.76 12.77 -22.36
N LEU A 145 -13.04 12.64 -22.04
CA LEU A 145 -14.13 13.34 -22.75
C LEU A 145 -13.99 14.85 -22.65
N ALA A 146 -13.68 15.40 -21.47
CA ALA A 146 -13.45 16.83 -21.28
C ALA A 146 -12.24 17.34 -22.10
N SER A 147 -11.18 16.54 -22.22
CA SER A 147 -10.02 16.83 -23.05
C SER A 147 -10.35 16.87 -24.54
N ILE A 148 -11.18 15.94 -25.02
CA ILE A 148 -11.66 15.89 -26.40
C ILE A 148 -12.53 17.11 -26.70
N ASP A 149 -13.46 17.46 -25.84
CA ASP A 149 -14.33 18.63 -26.01
C ASP A 149 -13.52 19.93 -26.08
N ALA A 150 -12.51 20.10 -25.20
CA ALA A 150 -11.60 21.24 -25.23
C ALA A 150 -10.82 21.32 -26.57
N MET A 151 -10.38 20.18 -27.10
CA MET A 151 -9.68 20.12 -28.39
C MET A 151 -10.62 20.49 -29.56
N ILE A 152 -11.86 20.02 -29.55
CA ILE A 152 -12.88 20.36 -30.54
C ILE A 152 -13.15 21.87 -30.54
N ASP A 153 -13.32 22.48 -29.36
CA ASP A 153 -13.55 23.92 -29.23
C ASP A 153 -12.35 24.73 -29.73
N GLN A 154 -11.12 24.28 -29.46
CA GLN A 154 -9.93 24.92 -30.02
C GLN A 154 -9.87 24.83 -31.54
N MET A 155 -10.27 23.70 -32.14
CA MET A 155 -10.35 23.56 -33.58
C MET A 155 -11.42 24.48 -34.20
N ARG A 156 -12.58 24.60 -33.58
CA ARG A 156 -13.64 25.52 -33.98
C ARG A 156 -13.18 26.98 -33.96
N GLN A 157 -12.48 27.39 -32.91
CA GLN A 157 -11.93 28.74 -32.78
C GLN A 157 -10.88 29.04 -33.87
N ARG A 158 -9.98 28.07 -34.15
CA ARG A 158 -9.01 28.21 -35.24
C ARG A 158 -9.69 28.31 -36.62
N SER A 159 -10.72 27.49 -36.87
CA SER A 159 -11.48 27.54 -38.12
C SER A 159 -12.18 28.87 -38.29
N ALA A 160 -12.80 29.40 -37.23
CA ALA A 160 -13.43 30.72 -37.25
C ALA A 160 -12.42 31.85 -37.51
N ALA A 161 -11.25 31.80 -36.85
CA ALA A 161 -10.19 32.79 -37.07
C ALA A 161 -9.66 32.74 -38.53
N ASN A 162 -9.46 31.55 -39.08
CA ASN A 162 -9.01 31.41 -40.46
C ASN A 162 -10.09 31.91 -41.46
N SER A 163 -11.36 31.67 -41.20
CA SER A 163 -12.46 32.18 -42.06
C SER A 163 -12.48 33.72 -42.08
N LEU A 164 -12.23 34.36 -40.94
CA LEU A 164 -12.15 35.81 -40.83
C LEU A 164 -10.93 36.38 -41.61
N LEU A 165 -9.79 35.71 -41.52
CA LEU A 165 -8.61 36.09 -42.28
C LEU A 165 -8.79 35.99 -43.82
N LEU A 166 -9.49 34.94 -44.26
CA LEU A 166 -9.83 34.74 -45.68
C LEU A 166 -10.92 35.68 -46.17
N ALA A 167 -11.79 36.18 -45.31
CA ALA A 167 -12.82 37.15 -45.62
C ALA A 167 -12.34 38.62 -45.58
N ALA A 168 -11.16 38.88 -45.07
CA ALA A 168 -10.57 40.23 -45.11
C ALA A 168 -10.26 40.61 -46.54
N PRO A 169 -10.79 41.74 -47.12
CA PRO A 169 -10.49 42.17 -48.50
C PRO A 169 -8.99 42.51 -48.58
N GLU A 170 -8.37 41.95 -49.60
CA GLU A 170 -7.01 42.41 -49.98
C GLU A 170 -7.07 43.92 -50.16
N SER A 171 -6.46 44.66 -49.26
CA SER A 171 -6.24 46.09 -49.46
C SER A 171 -5.26 46.21 -50.63
N ASP A 172 -5.83 46.57 -51.81
CA ASP A 172 -5.08 46.98 -52.99
C ASP A 172 -4.02 47.96 -52.61
N ASN A 173 -2.79 47.51 -52.57
CA ASN A 173 -1.62 48.38 -52.57
C ASN A 173 -1.27 48.69 -54.02
N VAL A 174 -2.15 49.47 -54.68
CA VAL A 174 -1.80 50.19 -55.89
C VAL A 174 -1.24 51.52 -55.47
N GLN A 175 0.05 51.59 -55.31
CA GLN A 175 0.83 52.82 -55.43
C GLN A 175 1.65 52.66 -56.69
N GLY A 176 1.03 53.13 -57.80
CA GLY A 176 1.75 53.51 -59.00
C GLY A 176 2.32 54.90 -58.84
N GLU A 177 3.50 55.08 -59.46
CA GLU A 177 4.25 56.27 -59.84
C GLU A 177 4.87 57.11 -58.71
#